data_7aedd98abd6d992cbb23fde9425fec50
#
_entry.id   7aedd98abd6d992cbb23fde9425fec50
#
_cell.length_a   1.000
_cell.length_b   1.000
_cell.length_c   1.000
_cell.angle_alpha   90.00
_cell.angle_beta   90.00
_cell.angle_gamma   90.00
#
_symmetry.space_group_name_H-M   'P 1'
#
loop_
_entity.id
_entity.type
_entity.pdbx_description
1 polymer ?
#
loop_
_entity_poly.entity_id
_entity_poly.type
_entity_poly.pdbx_seq_one_letter_code
_entity_poly.pdbx_strand_id
1 'polypeptide(L)'
;MSEQSTTIISKVWGLCNPLRDDGVSYGDYLEQLTYLIFLKMSDEYSKPPYKRDAGIPAGYGWSDMNMLKGAELEEQYKATLEKLGEQSGILGQIFKGAVNKISNAAILYRVVQMIDKEKWVAMSSDVKGEIYEGLLQKKQRFTRGYKRYKETSGLTEWKIGHIFHSIFT
;
A
#
# COMPACT_ATOMS: atom_id res chain seq x y z
N MET A 1 3.51 7.52 20.92
CA MET A 1 3.56 6.60 19.76
C MET A 1 4.09 5.25 20.23
N SER A 2 3.47 4.15 19.83
CA SER A 2 3.89 2.82 20.25
C SER A 2 5.21 2.40 19.59
N GLU A 3 5.91 1.46 20.21
CA GLU A 3 7.13 0.88 19.65
C GLU A 3 6.86 0.20 18.30
N GLN A 4 5.74 -0.50 18.20
CA GLN A 4 5.32 -1.18 16.97
C GLN A 4 5.11 -0.20 15.81
N SER A 5 4.38 0.89 16.04
CA SER A 5 4.15 1.92 15.02
C SER A 5 5.44 2.60 14.60
N THR A 6 6.28 2.95 15.55
CA THR A 6 7.60 3.57 15.28
C THR A 6 8.47 2.65 14.43
N THR A 7 8.52 1.36 14.74
CA THR A 7 9.29 0.38 13.98
C THR A 7 8.79 0.26 12.54
N ILE A 8 7.49 0.16 12.34
CA ILE A 8 6.88 0.06 11.00
C ILE A 8 7.15 1.32 10.19
N ILE A 9 6.93 2.49 10.77
CA ILE A 9 7.21 3.79 10.13
C ILE A 9 8.68 3.89 9.71
N SER A 10 9.60 3.49 10.58
CA SER A 10 11.04 3.51 10.27
C SER A 10 11.41 2.57 9.12
N LYS A 11 10.81 1.39 9.05
CA LYS A 11 11.00 0.46 7.93
C LYS A 11 10.49 1.05 6.61
N VAL A 12 9.31 1.66 6.61
CA VAL A 12 8.76 2.34 5.45
C VAL A 12 9.71 3.45 4.98
N TRP A 13 10.18 4.28 5.90
CA TRP A 13 11.10 5.36 5.58
C TRP A 13 12.46 4.89 5.07
N GLY A 14 12.92 3.73 5.51
CA GLY A 14 14.17 3.13 5.06
C GLY A 14 14.22 2.84 3.57
N LEU A 15 13.07 2.69 2.91
CA LEU A 15 12.98 2.46 1.47
C LEU A 15 12.79 3.74 0.64
N CYS A 16 12.60 4.90 1.28
CA CYS A 16 12.35 6.15 0.57
C CYS A 16 13.52 6.58 -0.31
N ASN A 17 14.77 6.46 0.18
CA ASN A 17 15.95 6.86 -0.58
C ASN A 17 16.18 5.98 -1.82
N PRO A 18 16.21 4.64 -1.70
CA PRO A 18 16.31 3.78 -2.88
C PRO A 18 15.21 4.03 -3.91
N LEU A 19 13.96 4.23 -3.47
CA LEU A 19 12.84 4.53 -4.36
C LEU A 19 13.00 5.87 -5.05
N ARG A 20 13.40 6.90 -4.33
CA ARG A 20 13.66 8.22 -4.90
C ARG A 20 14.76 8.17 -5.94
N ASP A 21 15.84 7.42 -5.70
CA ASP A 21 16.94 7.23 -6.65
C ASP A 21 16.46 6.56 -7.94
N ASP A 22 15.40 5.72 -7.85
CA ASP A 22 14.75 5.11 -9.01
C ASP A 22 13.61 5.99 -9.60
N GLY A 23 13.46 7.22 -9.15
CA GLY A 23 12.47 8.16 -9.67
C GLY A 23 11.09 8.05 -9.07
N VAL A 24 10.91 7.31 -7.98
CA VAL A 24 9.62 7.17 -7.30
C VAL A 24 9.48 8.22 -6.20
N SER A 25 8.49 9.10 -6.34
CA SER A 25 8.19 10.11 -5.32
C SER A 25 7.63 9.46 -4.04
N TYR A 26 7.71 10.18 -2.92
CA TYR A 26 7.11 9.69 -1.67
C TYR A 26 5.59 9.52 -1.78
N GLY A 27 4.91 10.41 -2.50
CA GLY A 27 3.47 10.29 -2.73
C GLY A 27 3.10 9.04 -3.54
N ASP A 28 3.87 8.73 -4.57
CA ASP A 28 3.68 7.49 -5.36
C ASP A 28 3.96 6.24 -4.51
N TYR A 29 5.02 6.27 -3.70
CA TYR A 29 5.33 5.19 -2.78
C TYR A 29 4.19 4.96 -1.78
N LEU A 30 3.67 6.03 -1.19
CA LEU A 30 2.57 5.95 -0.24
C LEU A 30 1.29 5.36 -0.88
N GLU A 31 1.00 5.72 -2.12
CA GLU A 31 -0.10 5.13 -2.89
C GLU A 31 0.09 3.62 -3.09
N GLN A 32 1.30 3.20 -3.49
CA GLN A 32 1.62 1.78 -3.67
C GLN A 32 1.50 1.00 -2.35
N LEU A 33 2.00 1.55 -1.26
CA LEU A 33 1.85 0.97 0.07
C LEU A 33 0.37 0.74 0.43
N THR A 34 -0.48 1.69 0.09
CA THR A 34 -1.91 1.61 0.37
C THR A 34 -2.55 0.42 -0.36
N TYR A 35 -2.24 0.23 -1.63
CA TYR A 35 -2.73 -0.91 -2.41
C TYR A 35 -2.24 -2.24 -1.82
N LEU A 36 -0.97 -2.32 -1.49
CA LEU A 36 -0.36 -3.53 -0.95
C LEU A 36 -0.88 -3.88 0.44
N ILE A 37 -1.04 -2.90 1.32
CA ILE A 37 -1.61 -3.11 2.65
C ILE A 37 -3.07 -3.57 2.54
N PHE A 38 -3.85 -2.97 1.63
CA PHE A 38 -5.22 -3.40 1.38
C PHE A 38 -5.29 -4.88 0.96
N LEU A 39 -4.43 -5.30 0.04
CA LEU A 39 -4.36 -6.69 -0.41
C LEU A 39 -3.98 -7.64 0.74
N LYS A 40 -3.00 -7.25 1.54
CA LYS A 40 -2.57 -8.03 2.72
C LYS A 40 -3.70 -8.16 3.74
N MET A 41 -4.37 -7.07 4.06
CA MET A 41 -5.50 -7.10 5.01
C MET A 41 -6.68 -7.92 4.48
N SER A 42 -6.96 -7.83 3.19
CA SER A 42 -8.00 -8.66 2.56
C SER A 42 -7.70 -10.16 2.69
N ASP A 43 -6.43 -10.53 2.54
CA ASP A 43 -5.98 -11.91 2.77
C ASP A 43 -6.16 -12.33 4.24
N GLU A 44 -5.75 -11.48 5.17
CA GLU A 44 -5.92 -11.75 6.61
C GLU A 44 -7.39 -11.90 6.99
N TYR A 45 -8.28 -11.04 6.48
CA TYR A 45 -9.72 -11.12 6.72
C TYR A 45 -10.37 -12.36 6.11
N SER A 46 -9.82 -12.91 5.04
CA SER A 46 -10.35 -14.12 4.40
C SER A 46 -10.12 -15.38 5.23
N LYS A 47 -9.21 -15.33 6.18
CA LYS A 47 -8.82 -16.46 7.02
C LYS A 47 -9.62 -16.50 8.34
N PRO A 48 -9.69 -17.67 9.03
CA PRO A 48 -10.28 -17.75 10.37
C PRO A 48 -9.58 -16.80 11.36
N PRO A 49 -10.28 -16.20 12.33
CA PRO A 49 -11.71 -16.38 12.62
C PRO A 49 -12.66 -15.54 11.78
N TYR A 50 -12.13 -14.60 10.97
CA TYR A 50 -12.94 -13.59 10.27
C TYR A 50 -13.74 -14.16 9.10
N LYS A 51 -13.11 -14.94 8.22
CA LYS A 51 -13.70 -15.56 7.03
C LYS A 51 -14.51 -14.57 6.17
N ARG A 52 -14.00 -13.35 6.00
CA ARG A 52 -14.61 -12.31 5.18
C ARG A 52 -14.03 -12.32 3.78
N ASP A 53 -14.89 -12.33 2.79
CA ASP A 53 -14.48 -12.22 1.38
C ASP A 53 -14.55 -10.76 0.93
N ALA A 54 -13.41 -10.21 0.52
CA ALA A 54 -13.33 -8.86 -0.04
C ALA A 54 -13.73 -8.79 -1.53
N GLY A 55 -14.08 -9.92 -2.13
CA GLY A 55 -14.45 -9.98 -3.54
C GLY A 55 -13.27 -9.98 -4.51
N ILE A 56 -12.05 -10.24 -4.02
CA ILE A 56 -10.86 -10.31 -4.87
C ILE A 56 -10.96 -11.57 -5.74
N PRO A 57 -10.88 -11.43 -7.09
CA PRO A 57 -10.93 -12.58 -7.98
C PRO A 57 -9.81 -13.59 -7.70
N ALA A 58 -10.11 -14.87 -7.90
CA ALA A 58 -9.12 -15.94 -7.73
C ALA A 58 -7.90 -15.70 -8.62
N GLY A 59 -6.70 -15.90 -8.06
CA GLY A 59 -5.42 -15.66 -8.74
C GLY A 59 -4.86 -14.23 -8.61
N TYR A 60 -5.58 -13.33 -7.95
CA TYR A 60 -5.18 -11.91 -7.80
C TYR A 60 -5.09 -11.46 -6.35
N GLY A 61 -4.96 -12.39 -5.42
CA GLY A 61 -4.84 -12.09 -4.01
C GLY A 61 -3.40 -11.93 -3.54
N TRP A 62 -3.24 -11.58 -2.28
CA TRP A 62 -1.92 -11.44 -1.65
C TRP A 62 -1.11 -12.72 -1.71
N SER A 63 -1.75 -13.87 -1.46
CA SER A 63 -1.09 -15.19 -1.49
C SER A 63 -0.58 -15.60 -2.87
N ASP A 64 -1.12 -15.03 -3.94
CA ASP A 64 -0.66 -15.27 -5.30
C ASP A 64 0.60 -14.46 -5.65
N MET A 65 0.94 -13.48 -4.82
CA MET A 65 2.02 -12.51 -5.08
C MET A 65 3.16 -12.57 -4.07
N ASN A 66 2.88 -12.81 -2.80
CA ASN A 66 3.84 -12.62 -1.69
C ASN A 66 5.08 -13.52 -1.76
N MET A 67 5.02 -14.63 -2.47
CA MET A 67 6.15 -15.57 -2.65
C MET A 67 6.94 -15.35 -3.94
N LEU A 68 6.47 -14.46 -4.80
CA LEU A 68 7.11 -14.20 -6.09
C LEU A 68 8.27 -13.21 -5.96
N LYS A 69 9.18 -13.24 -6.93
CA LYS A 69 10.36 -12.38 -7.03
C LYS A 69 10.59 -11.94 -8.47
N GLY A 70 11.38 -10.89 -8.64
CA GLY A 70 11.82 -10.44 -9.96
C GLY A 70 10.68 -10.10 -10.91
N ALA A 71 10.83 -10.47 -12.17
CA ALA A 71 9.85 -10.20 -13.21
C ALA A 71 8.48 -10.81 -12.92
N GLU A 72 8.45 -12.00 -12.33
CA GLU A 72 7.18 -12.66 -11.96
C GLU A 72 6.38 -11.84 -10.95
N LEU A 73 7.06 -11.24 -9.97
CA LEU A 73 6.43 -10.36 -9.00
C LEU A 73 5.88 -9.09 -9.68
N GLU A 74 6.66 -8.46 -10.54
CA GLU A 74 6.22 -7.27 -11.26
C GLU A 74 5.00 -7.55 -12.12
N GLU A 75 5.03 -8.63 -12.89
CA GLU A 75 3.92 -9.03 -13.76
C GLU A 75 2.65 -9.34 -12.95
N GLN A 76 2.80 -10.09 -11.86
CA GLN A 76 1.67 -10.42 -10.99
C GLN A 76 1.06 -9.17 -10.34
N TYR A 77 1.90 -8.27 -9.83
CA TYR A 77 1.43 -7.03 -9.23
C TYR A 77 0.71 -6.15 -10.24
N LYS A 78 1.29 -5.97 -11.42
CA LYS A 78 0.65 -5.24 -12.52
C LYS A 78 -0.71 -5.84 -12.89
N ALA A 79 -0.75 -7.16 -13.10
CA ALA A 79 -1.99 -7.86 -13.44
C ALA A 79 -3.05 -7.73 -12.34
N THR A 80 -2.64 -7.78 -11.09
CA THR A 80 -3.53 -7.59 -9.93
C THR A 80 -4.14 -6.19 -9.91
N LEU A 81 -3.34 -5.15 -10.09
CA LEU A 81 -3.83 -3.77 -10.12
C LEU A 81 -4.82 -3.54 -11.26
N GLU A 82 -4.50 -4.05 -12.46
CA GLU A 82 -5.37 -3.95 -13.62
C GLU A 82 -6.70 -4.68 -13.38
N LYS A 83 -6.64 -5.91 -12.89
CA LYS A 83 -7.82 -6.74 -12.63
C LYS A 83 -8.74 -6.11 -11.58
N LEU A 84 -8.19 -5.60 -10.51
CA LEU A 84 -8.98 -4.97 -9.44
C LEU A 84 -9.56 -3.63 -9.88
N GLY A 85 -8.87 -2.90 -10.76
CA GLY A 85 -9.38 -1.67 -11.35
C GLY A 85 -10.58 -1.85 -12.26
N GLU A 86 -10.78 -3.05 -12.80
CA GLU A 86 -11.92 -3.42 -13.65
C GLU A 86 -13.15 -3.86 -12.85
N GLN A 87 -13.01 -4.11 -11.56
CA GLN A 87 -14.12 -4.58 -10.72
C GLN A 87 -15.14 -3.48 -10.49
N SER A 88 -16.38 -3.89 -10.23
CA SER A 88 -17.43 -2.98 -9.78
C SER A 88 -17.33 -2.73 -8.27
N GLY A 89 -18.03 -1.70 -7.80
CA GLY A 89 -18.09 -1.40 -6.37
C GLY A 89 -16.80 -0.80 -5.83
N ILE A 90 -16.52 -1.08 -4.55
CA ILE A 90 -15.41 -0.44 -3.83
C ILE A 90 -14.03 -0.83 -4.37
N LEU A 91 -13.84 -2.07 -4.83
CA LEU A 91 -12.58 -2.50 -5.42
C LEU A 91 -12.23 -1.67 -6.66
N GLY A 92 -13.18 -1.51 -7.56
CA GLY A 92 -13.00 -0.68 -8.75
C GLY A 92 -12.72 0.78 -8.41
N GLN A 93 -13.37 1.32 -7.38
CA GLN A 93 -13.12 2.69 -6.92
C GLN A 93 -11.70 2.86 -6.36
N ILE A 94 -11.23 1.91 -5.56
CA ILE A 94 -9.88 1.94 -4.97
C ILE A 94 -8.81 1.81 -6.04
N PHE A 95 -8.95 0.84 -6.93
CA PHE A 95 -7.90 0.46 -7.89
C PHE A 95 -8.07 1.07 -9.27
N LYS A 96 -9.07 1.93 -9.49
CA LYS A 96 -9.28 2.58 -10.79
C LYS A 96 -8.04 3.39 -11.20
N GLY A 97 -7.48 3.02 -12.36
CA GLY A 97 -6.29 3.69 -12.87
C GLY A 97 -5.01 3.37 -12.10
N ALA A 98 -5.04 2.40 -11.18
CA ALA A 98 -3.87 1.99 -10.43
C ALA A 98 -2.84 1.33 -11.36
N VAL A 99 -1.59 1.79 -11.26
CA VAL A 99 -0.46 1.24 -12.01
C VAL A 99 0.73 1.04 -11.07
N ASN A 100 1.57 0.05 -11.39
CA ASN A 100 2.81 -0.15 -10.64
C ASN A 100 3.78 1.00 -10.95
N LYS A 101 4.20 1.72 -9.92
CA LYS A 101 5.20 2.81 -10.01
C LYS A 101 6.56 2.40 -9.45
N ILE A 102 6.68 1.19 -8.92
CA ILE A 102 7.94 0.64 -8.41
C ILE A 102 8.55 -0.26 -9.49
N SER A 103 9.37 0.33 -10.36
CA SER A 103 9.96 -0.38 -11.49
C SER A 103 11.11 -1.33 -11.12
N ASN A 104 11.71 -1.14 -9.94
CA ASN A 104 12.78 -2.02 -9.46
C ASN A 104 12.17 -3.21 -8.71
N ALA A 105 12.25 -4.39 -9.32
CA ALA A 105 11.67 -5.62 -8.77
C ALA A 105 12.24 -5.99 -7.40
N ALA A 106 13.52 -5.74 -7.15
CA ALA A 106 14.14 -6.03 -5.86
C ALA A 106 13.58 -5.13 -4.76
N ILE A 107 13.32 -3.87 -5.05
CA ILE A 107 12.70 -2.93 -4.11
C ILE A 107 11.23 -3.29 -3.89
N LEU A 108 10.50 -3.61 -4.95
CA LEU A 108 9.12 -4.08 -4.83
C LEU A 108 9.02 -5.32 -3.92
N TYR A 109 9.93 -6.27 -4.10
CA TYR A 109 10.00 -7.45 -3.24
C TYR A 109 10.25 -7.08 -1.76
N ARG A 110 11.15 -6.13 -1.50
CA ARG A 110 11.42 -5.66 -0.13
C ARG A 110 10.18 -5.00 0.49
N VAL A 111 9.44 -4.22 -0.27
CA VAL A 111 8.18 -3.59 0.18
C VAL A 111 7.15 -4.67 0.51
N VAL A 112 6.97 -5.65 -0.37
CA VAL A 112 6.03 -6.76 -0.17
C VAL A 112 6.39 -7.56 1.09
N GLN A 113 7.67 -7.89 1.27
CA GLN A 113 8.12 -8.64 2.44
C GLN A 113 7.98 -7.86 3.75
N MET A 114 8.21 -6.56 3.71
CA MET A 114 8.01 -5.69 4.86
C MET A 114 6.54 -5.69 5.31
N ILE A 115 5.62 -5.63 4.38
CA ILE A 115 4.18 -5.67 4.66
C ILE A 115 3.75 -7.07 5.13
N ASP A 116 4.28 -8.12 4.51
CA ASP A 116 3.91 -9.51 4.81
C ASP A 116 4.26 -9.93 6.24
N LYS A 117 5.30 -9.36 6.82
CA LYS A 117 5.76 -9.68 8.19
C LYS A 117 4.83 -9.18 9.29
N GLU A 118 3.97 -8.23 9.00
CA GLU A 118 3.08 -7.65 9.99
C GLU A 118 1.67 -8.26 9.90
N LYS A 119 0.99 -8.32 11.05
CA LYS A 119 -0.41 -8.74 11.14
C LYS A 119 -1.28 -7.49 11.27
N TRP A 120 -1.69 -6.93 10.15
CA TRP A 120 -2.35 -5.63 10.09
C TRP A 120 -3.72 -5.61 10.74
N VAL A 121 -4.53 -6.66 10.52
CA VAL A 121 -5.88 -6.76 11.08
C VAL A 121 -5.85 -6.88 12.60
N ALA A 122 -4.85 -7.55 13.15
CA ALA A 122 -4.71 -7.74 14.59
C ALA A 122 -4.19 -6.51 15.33
N MET A 123 -3.66 -5.50 14.62
CA MET A 123 -3.21 -4.25 15.24
C MET A 123 -4.40 -3.50 15.87
N SER A 124 -4.16 -2.83 17.00
CA SER A 124 -5.15 -1.93 17.58
C SER A 124 -5.43 -0.73 16.68
N SER A 125 -6.61 -0.13 16.82
CA SER A 125 -6.96 1.10 16.10
C SER A 125 -5.96 2.22 16.35
N ASP A 126 -5.44 2.32 17.56
CA ASP A 126 -4.46 3.34 17.94
C ASP A 126 -3.15 3.16 17.18
N VAL A 127 -2.62 1.94 17.10
CA VAL A 127 -1.39 1.63 16.34
C VAL A 127 -1.56 1.94 14.86
N LYS A 128 -2.69 1.55 14.28
CA LYS A 128 -3.01 1.85 12.87
C LYS A 128 -3.07 3.36 12.63
N GLY A 129 -3.73 4.11 13.51
CA GLY A 129 -3.81 5.57 13.44
C GLY A 129 -2.44 6.24 13.54
N GLU A 130 -1.59 5.79 14.45
CA GLU A 130 -0.22 6.29 14.60
C GLU A 130 0.62 6.07 13.35
N ILE A 131 0.51 4.89 12.71
CA ILE A 131 1.20 4.59 11.46
C ILE A 131 0.74 5.53 10.35
N TYR A 132 -0.57 5.69 10.20
CA TYR A 132 -1.16 6.58 9.18
C TYR A 132 -0.69 8.02 9.35
N GLU A 133 -0.79 8.56 10.56
CA GLU A 133 -0.35 9.93 10.87
C GLU A 133 1.16 10.11 10.64
N GLY A 134 1.97 9.15 11.07
CA GLY A 134 3.42 9.20 10.88
C GLY A 134 3.83 9.22 9.41
N LEU A 135 3.16 8.44 8.57
CA LEU A 135 3.40 8.41 7.14
C LEU A 135 2.98 9.72 6.46
N LEU A 136 1.84 10.29 6.86
CA LEU A 136 1.38 11.57 6.32
C LEU A 136 2.23 12.76 6.73
N GLN A 137 2.74 12.79 7.96
CA GLN A 137 3.62 13.87 8.43
C GLN A 137 4.88 13.97 7.57
N LYS A 138 5.45 12.84 7.16
CA LYS A 138 6.61 12.85 6.27
C LYS A 138 6.26 13.44 4.90
N LYS A 139 5.08 13.14 4.37
CA LYS A 139 4.60 13.73 3.12
C LYS A 139 4.56 15.26 3.20
N GLN A 140 4.02 15.81 4.28
CA GLN A 140 3.94 17.26 4.48
C GLN A 140 5.31 17.94 4.54
N ARG A 141 6.30 17.29 5.15
CA ARG A 141 7.68 17.82 5.20
C ARG A 141 8.33 17.88 3.81
N PHE A 142 8.07 16.89 2.97
CA PHE A 142 8.60 16.86 1.60
C PHE A 142 7.88 17.85 0.66
N THR A 143 6.58 18.08 0.84
CA THR A 143 5.81 18.99 -0.01
C THR A 143 6.05 20.47 0.29
N ARG A 144 6.49 20.85 1.49
CA ARG A 144 6.86 22.24 1.82
C ARG A 144 8.06 22.75 1.01
N GLY A 145 8.93 21.87 0.50
CA GLY A 145 10.04 22.22 -0.38
C GLY A 145 9.68 22.25 -1.88
N TYR A 146 8.49 21.78 -2.26
CA TYR A 146 8.08 21.63 -3.66
C TYR A 146 6.73 22.29 -3.94
N LYS A 147 6.72 23.62 -3.98
CA LYS A 147 5.50 24.41 -4.30
C LYS A 147 4.99 24.27 -5.74
N ARG A 148 5.47 23.34 -6.55
CA ARG A 148 5.20 23.32 -7.99
C ARG A 148 4.42 22.09 -8.54
N TYR A 149 3.93 21.19 -7.68
CA TYR A 149 3.10 20.06 -8.14
C TYR A 149 1.69 20.12 -7.52
N LYS A 150 0.88 21.04 -8.08
CA LYS A 150 -0.44 21.38 -7.52
C LYS A 150 -1.62 20.56 -8.04
N GLU A 151 -1.45 19.62 -8.96
CA GLU A 151 -2.61 19.01 -9.64
C GLU A 151 -2.77 17.48 -9.50
N THR A 152 -1.75 16.76 -9.04
CA THR A 152 -1.86 15.30 -8.84
C THR A 152 -2.08 14.89 -7.38
N SER A 153 -1.92 15.80 -6.43
CA SER A 153 -1.93 15.47 -5.00
C SER A 153 -3.31 15.21 -4.42
N GLY A 154 -4.35 15.87 -4.93
CA GLY A 154 -5.70 15.76 -4.38
C GLY A 154 -6.35 14.38 -4.57
N LEU A 155 -6.15 13.77 -5.75
CA LEU A 155 -6.69 12.45 -6.05
C LEU A 155 -6.02 11.34 -5.25
N THR A 156 -4.71 11.47 -5.05
CA THR A 156 -3.90 10.53 -4.27
C THR A 156 -4.23 10.62 -2.78
N GLU A 157 -4.42 11.83 -2.25
CA GLU A 157 -4.81 12.04 -0.85
C GLU A 157 -6.22 11.52 -0.58
N TRP A 158 -7.15 11.76 -1.49
CA TRP A 158 -8.50 11.23 -1.39
C TRP A 158 -8.50 9.69 -1.41
N LYS A 159 -7.76 9.08 -2.35
CA LYS A 159 -7.62 7.62 -2.43
C LYS A 159 -7.02 7.05 -1.16
N ILE A 160 -5.92 7.60 -0.69
CA ILE A 160 -5.25 7.15 0.53
C ILE A 160 -6.20 7.26 1.72
N GLY A 161 -6.86 8.41 1.88
CA GLY A 161 -7.82 8.62 2.96
C GLY A 161 -9.00 7.64 2.91
N HIS A 162 -9.57 7.42 1.74
CA HIS A 162 -10.70 6.49 1.57
C HIS A 162 -10.30 5.04 1.78
N ILE A 163 -9.15 4.63 1.29
CA ILE A 163 -8.64 3.27 1.47
C ILE A 163 -8.32 3.04 2.95
N PHE A 164 -7.64 3.96 3.61
CA PHE A 164 -7.38 3.85 5.04
C PHE A 164 -8.67 3.86 5.85
N HIS A 165 -9.61 4.73 5.55
CA HIS A 165 -10.90 4.74 6.24
C HIS A 165 -11.66 3.42 6.04
N SER A 166 -11.68 2.89 4.83
CA SER A 166 -12.31 1.59 4.52
C SER A 166 -11.61 0.40 5.19
N ILE A 167 -10.30 0.50 5.35
CA ILE A 167 -9.48 -0.54 5.98
C ILE A 167 -9.57 -0.47 7.50
N PHE A 168 -9.70 0.73 8.07
CA PHE A 168 -9.58 0.97 9.52
C PHE A 168 -10.92 1.15 10.25
N THR A 169 -12.02 1.16 9.53
CA THR A 169 -13.37 1.07 10.08
C THR A 169 -14.04 -0.25 9.75
#